data_6b4febff139a6e7628b396676217719d
#
_entry.id   6b4febff139a6e7628b396676217719d
#
_cell.length_a   1.000
_cell.length_b   1.000
_cell.length_c   1.000
_cell.angle_alpha   90.00
_cell.angle_beta   90.00
_cell.angle_gamma   90.00
#
_symmetry.space_group_name_H-M   'P 1'
#
loop_
_entity.id
_entity.type
_entity.pdbx_description
1 polymer ?
#
loop_
_entity_poly.entity_id
_entity_poly.type
_entity_poly.pdbx_seq_one_letter_code
_entity_poly.pdbx_strand_id
1 'polypeptide(L)'
;MGGRVRRAAAAVLLGLLLAGCATFPDQGPREWREQVEGVGELGGPPVVPEPSDPPSAPPGGGAGQPGSPQPPSGCVDPDPQVVATCLEPVGAIAVLPDGRSALVAERATGRVLRVQRGSEPVLISTVPVDAAGGGGLTGLVLSPSFREDQLIYAYVTTRTDNRVVRIAPGEPPKPVLTGIPRGLRNNGGALGVDVDGSLLVATGDAGGDPTLPGSLAGKLLRIDTLGRPGKGNPDPASRVLSSGLRAPAGICIDPVTTMTWVTDRTGTQDVLHLVIPGPLPAPAWTWPDRPGVAGCMAQPGMVAIALSGGAALFVLHPGDNAAFTGAPEKLLINTYGRLSAAALAPDGLLWLGTVNKTGGDPVQSDDRVIRIQPPAGGGESRA
;
A
#
# COMPACT_ATOMS: atom_id res chain seq x y z
N MET A 1 -8.08 -72.29 -1.96
CA MET A 1 -6.62 -72.18 -1.76
C MET A 1 -6.06 -71.13 -2.71
N GLY A 2 -6.32 -69.82 -2.52
CA GLY A 2 -5.89 -68.79 -3.48
C GLY A 2 -5.58 -67.43 -2.83
N GLY A 3 -5.59 -67.33 -1.48
CA GLY A 3 -5.50 -66.03 -0.79
C GLY A 3 -4.20 -65.70 -0.07
N ARG A 4 -3.25 -66.63 -0.01
CA ARG A 4 -2.00 -66.43 0.77
C ARG A 4 -0.76 -66.09 -0.06
N VAL A 5 -0.78 -66.28 -1.37
CA VAL A 5 0.39 -66.05 -2.23
C VAL A 5 0.49 -64.58 -2.69
N ARG A 6 -0.63 -63.81 -2.70
CA ARG A 6 -0.62 -62.39 -3.12
C ARG A 6 -0.16 -61.39 -2.05
N ARG A 7 -0.07 -61.83 -0.77
CA ARG A 7 0.40 -60.95 0.33
C ARG A 7 1.90 -61.00 0.57
N ALA A 8 2.58 -62.01 0.08
CA ALA A 8 4.03 -62.12 0.20
C ALA A 8 4.82 -61.34 -0.87
N ALA A 9 4.25 -61.15 -2.04
CA ALA A 9 4.89 -60.37 -3.12
C ALA A 9 4.88 -58.85 -2.91
N ALA A 10 3.90 -58.33 -2.16
CA ALA A 10 3.80 -56.89 -1.85
C ALA A 10 4.77 -56.41 -0.76
N ALA A 11 5.20 -57.32 0.14
CA ALA A 11 6.12 -56.99 1.23
C ALA A 11 7.59 -56.91 0.80
N VAL A 12 7.96 -57.61 -0.27
CA VAL A 12 9.34 -57.62 -0.79
C VAL A 12 9.64 -56.41 -1.69
N LEU A 13 8.63 -55.82 -2.34
CA LEU A 13 8.80 -54.63 -3.16
C LEU A 13 8.85 -53.32 -2.35
N LEU A 14 8.37 -53.31 -1.10
CA LEU A 14 8.42 -52.12 -0.23
C LEU A 14 9.77 -52.04 0.56
N GLY A 15 10.54 -53.08 0.59
CA GLY A 15 11.83 -53.16 1.30
C GLY A 15 13.05 -52.68 0.49
N LEU A 16 12.89 -52.42 -0.82
CA LEU A 16 14.01 -52.06 -1.71
C LEU A 16 14.12 -50.57 -2.04
N LEU A 17 13.27 -49.73 -1.46
CA LEU A 17 13.26 -48.27 -1.70
C LEU A 17 13.87 -47.43 -0.56
N LEU A 18 14.49 -48.02 0.46
CA LEU A 18 15.04 -47.31 1.62
C LEU A 18 16.58 -47.41 1.79
N ALA A 19 17.32 -47.82 0.77
CA ALA A 19 18.78 -47.90 0.85
C ALA A 19 19.45 -46.93 -0.13
N GLY A 20 19.16 -45.65 0.01
CA GLY A 20 19.86 -44.55 -0.67
C GLY A 20 20.48 -43.63 0.36
N CYS A 21 21.46 -44.09 1.16
CA CYS A 21 22.33 -43.19 1.92
C CYS A 21 23.31 -42.52 0.96
N ALA A 22 23.04 -41.29 0.57
CA ALA A 22 24.04 -40.43 -0.04
C ALA A 22 25.08 -40.05 1.03
N THR A 23 26.25 -40.70 0.99
CA THR A 23 27.41 -40.24 1.75
C THR A 23 28.03 -39.06 1.05
N PHE A 24 27.88 -37.88 1.62
CA PHE A 24 28.68 -36.73 1.21
C PHE A 24 30.07 -36.86 1.80
N PRO A 25 31.16 -36.66 1.01
CA PRO A 25 32.50 -36.60 1.56
C PRO A 25 32.59 -35.43 2.54
N ASP A 26 33.02 -35.73 3.76
CA ASP A 26 33.22 -34.73 4.81
C ASP A 26 34.35 -33.79 4.39
N GLN A 27 34.01 -32.60 3.94
CA GLN A 27 34.96 -31.52 3.71
C GLN A 27 35.15 -30.81 5.06
N GLY A 28 36.15 -31.25 5.81
CA GLY A 28 36.59 -30.56 7.01
C GLY A 28 36.86 -29.06 6.74
N PRO A 29 36.82 -28.21 7.77
CA PRO A 29 37.03 -26.79 7.62
C PRO A 29 38.37 -26.54 6.94
N ARG A 30 38.35 -25.86 5.78
CA ARG A 30 39.55 -25.39 5.10
C ARG A 30 40.19 -24.32 5.98
N GLU A 31 41.41 -24.59 6.45
CA GLU A 31 42.24 -23.55 7.07
C GLU A 31 42.35 -22.33 6.11
N TRP A 32 41.96 -21.20 6.63
CA TRP A 32 42.15 -19.93 5.94
C TRP A 32 43.66 -19.66 5.88
N ARG A 33 44.28 -19.76 4.72
CA ARG A 33 45.65 -19.27 4.50
C ARG A 33 45.53 -17.87 3.96
N GLU A 34 46.06 -16.91 4.71
CA GLU A 34 46.34 -15.58 4.19
C GLU A 34 47.23 -15.76 2.94
N GLN A 35 46.69 -15.42 1.77
CA GLN A 35 47.52 -15.20 0.59
C GLN A 35 48.29 -13.92 0.88
N VAL A 36 49.56 -14.06 1.16
CA VAL A 36 50.51 -12.96 1.06
C VAL A 36 50.50 -12.52 -0.40
N GLU A 37 49.82 -11.42 -0.69
CA GLU A 37 49.88 -10.78 -1.99
C GLU A 37 51.36 -10.53 -2.28
N GLY A 38 51.88 -11.17 -3.32
CA GLY A 38 53.21 -10.93 -3.80
C GLY A 38 53.36 -9.46 -4.12
N VAL A 39 54.31 -8.82 -3.47
CA VAL A 39 54.73 -7.45 -3.76
C VAL A 39 55.19 -7.44 -5.21
N GLY A 40 54.27 -7.20 -6.15
CA GLY A 40 54.59 -6.81 -7.49
C GLY A 40 55.22 -5.44 -7.43
N GLU A 41 56.48 -5.40 -7.85
CA GLU A 41 57.28 -4.20 -8.02
C GLU A 41 56.62 -3.32 -9.11
N LEU A 42 55.69 -2.48 -8.70
CA LEU A 42 55.11 -1.41 -9.52
C LEU A 42 55.00 -0.14 -8.69
N GLY A 43 55.93 0.74 -8.97
CA GLY A 43 55.78 2.17 -9.01
C GLY A 43 55.36 2.84 -7.70
N GLY A 44 56.12 3.83 -7.30
CA GLY A 44 55.86 4.75 -6.21
C GLY A 44 54.44 5.34 -6.17
N PRO A 45 54.13 6.14 -5.16
CA PRO A 45 52.79 6.70 -4.96
C PRO A 45 52.33 7.40 -6.25
N PRO A 46 51.02 7.34 -6.59
CA PRO A 46 50.49 7.93 -7.80
C PRO A 46 50.87 9.41 -7.83
N VAL A 47 51.59 9.82 -8.85
CA VAL A 47 51.90 11.22 -9.15
C VAL A 47 50.57 11.85 -9.55
N VAL A 48 50.02 12.68 -8.67
CA VAL A 48 48.90 13.56 -9.05
C VAL A 48 49.49 14.55 -10.08
N PRO A 49 48.92 14.65 -11.29
CA PRO A 49 49.37 15.66 -12.26
C PRO A 49 49.13 17.03 -11.61
N GLU A 50 50.18 17.86 -11.55
CA GLU A 50 50.00 19.27 -11.22
C GLU A 50 49.06 19.89 -12.24
N PRO A 51 48.06 20.71 -11.75
CA PRO A 51 47.17 21.41 -12.67
C PRO A 51 48.03 22.32 -13.58
N SER A 52 47.99 22.06 -14.86
CA SER A 52 48.57 22.97 -15.85
C SER A 52 47.85 24.31 -15.72
N ASP A 53 48.61 25.39 -15.59
CA ASP A 53 48.07 26.75 -15.58
C ASP A 53 47.14 26.98 -16.77
N PRO A 54 45.89 27.46 -16.53
CA PRO A 54 44.98 27.78 -17.62
C PRO A 54 45.53 28.95 -18.41
N PRO A 55 45.36 28.98 -19.73
CA PRO A 55 45.75 30.14 -20.56
C PRO A 55 45.01 31.38 -20.06
N SER A 56 45.75 32.48 -19.90
CA SER A 56 45.27 33.76 -19.42
C SER A 56 44.02 34.20 -20.18
N ALA A 57 42.91 34.32 -19.49
CA ALA A 57 41.68 34.86 -20.02
C ALA A 57 41.75 36.39 -20.17
N PRO A 58 41.08 36.98 -21.16
CA PRO A 58 41.02 38.45 -21.33
C PRO A 58 40.26 39.08 -20.14
N PRO A 59 40.59 40.30 -19.71
CA PRO A 59 40.00 40.98 -18.61
C PRO A 59 38.54 41.43 -18.90
N GLY A 60 37.58 40.88 -18.17
CA GLY A 60 36.22 41.36 -18.22
C GLY A 60 35.16 40.31 -17.94
N GLY A 61 34.86 40.01 -16.67
CA GLY A 61 33.73 39.21 -16.31
C GLY A 61 33.80 38.84 -14.82
N GLY A 62 32.86 39.34 -14.00
CA GLY A 62 32.80 39.18 -12.56
C GLY A 62 32.93 37.75 -12.06
N ALA A 63 33.68 37.60 -10.97
CA ALA A 63 33.85 36.34 -10.25
C ALA A 63 32.49 35.86 -9.73
N GLY A 64 31.89 34.87 -10.42
CA GLY A 64 30.79 34.10 -9.87
C GLY A 64 31.31 33.28 -8.68
N GLN A 65 30.70 33.43 -7.53
CA GLN A 65 30.90 32.55 -6.39
C GLN A 65 30.74 31.08 -6.84
N PRO A 66 31.49 30.14 -6.27
CA PRO A 66 31.23 28.71 -6.48
C PRO A 66 29.78 28.46 -6.09
N GLY A 67 28.95 28.14 -7.06
CA GLY A 67 27.54 27.87 -6.86
C GLY A 67 27.40 26.69 -5.90
N SER A 68 26.61 26.87 -4.84
CA SER A 68 26.09 25.75 -4.05
C SER A 68 25.60 24.67 -5.02
N PRO A 69 25.75 23.37 -4.69
CA PRO A 69 25.23 22.31 -5.54
C PRO A 69 23.76 22.60 -5.85
N GLN A 70 23.48 22.86 -7.14
CA GLN A 70 22.12 23.10 -7.56
C GLN A 70 21.34 21.82 -7.30
N PRO A 71 20.17 21.88 -6.60
CA PRO A 71 19.36 20.68 -6.40
C PRO A 71 19.12 20.02 -7.77
N PRO A 72 19.09 18.69 -7.84
CA PRO A 72 18.85 18.01 -9.11
C PRO A 72 17.56 18.54 -9.72
N SER A 73 17.66 19.10 -10.92
CA SER A 73 16.51 19.60 -11.67
C SER A 73 15.79 18.41 -12.28
N GLY A 74 14.55 18.19 -11.93
CA GLY A 74 13.73 17.13 -12.51
C GLY A 74 12.98 16.28 -11.48
N CYS A 75 12.32 15.25 -11.95
CA CYS A 75 11.57 14.29 -11.16
C CYS A 75 12.48 13.28 -10.43
N VAL A 76 13.47 13.76 -9.69
CA VAL A 76 14.44 12.94 -8.95
C VAL A 76 14.35 13.28 -7.47
N ASP A 77 14.22 12.25 -6.64
CA ASP A 77 14.32 12.37 -5.18
C ASP A 77 15.59 11.62 -4.72
N PRO A 78 16.47 12.27 -3.92
CA PRO A 78 17.70 11.64 -3.46
C PRO A 78 17.46 10.55 -2.41
N ASP A 79 16.27 10.49 -1.80
CA ASP A 79 15.95 9.52 -0.77
C ASP A 79 15.82 8.10 -1.37
N PRO A 80 16.65 7.14 -0.93
CA PRO A 80 16.59 5.77 -1.43
C PRO A 80 15.28 5.05 -1.07
N GLN A 81 14.46 5.58 -0.18
CA GLN A 81 13.14 5.03 0.15
C GLN A 81 12.05 5.47 -0.83
N VAL A 82 12.28 6.52 -1.60
CA VAL A 82 11.36 6.99 -2.63
C VAL A 82 11.43 6.07 -3.85
N VAL A 83 10.26 5.57 -4.26
CA VAL A 83 10.10 4.63 -5.38
C VAL A 83 9.71 5.37 -6.67
N ALA A 84 8.84 6.37 -6.56
CA ALA A 84 8.37 7.18 -7.68
C ALA A 84 8.11 8.61 -7.23
N THR A 85 8.29 9.55 -8.15
CA THR A 85 8.21 11.00 -7.95
C THR A 85 7.36 11.68 -9.02
N CYS A 86 7.06 12.95 -8.84
CA CYS A 86 6.31 13.79 -9.80
C CYS A 86 4.95 13.21 -10.21
N LEU A 87 4.34 12.47 -9.32
CA LEU A 87 2.98 11.97 -9.49
C LEU A 87 1.97 13.11 -9.21
N GLU A 88 0.76 12.94 -9.67
CA GLU A 88 -0.37 13.69 -9.14
C GLU A 88 -0.80 13.09 -7.79
N PRO A 89 -1.59 13.81 -6.96
CA PRO A 89 -1.99 13.37 -5.63
C PRO A 89 -2.46 11.91 -5.58
N VAL A 90 -1.76 11.10 -4.78
CA VAL A 90 -1.98 9.65 -4.72
C VAL A 90 -3.24 9.34 -3.92
N GLY A 91 -4.24 8.74 -4.56
CA GLY A 91 -5.50 8.33 -3.93
C GLY A 91 -5.46 6.94 -3.29
N ALA A 92 -4.73 6.00 -3.91
CA ALA A 92 -4.61 4.63 -3.43
C ALA A 92 -3.37 3.94 -4.01
N ILE A 93 -2.92 2.87 -3.36
CA ILE A 93 -1.81 2.01 -3.78
C ILE A 93 -2.23 0.55 -3.69
N ALA A 94 -1.90 -0.24 -4.70
CA ALA A 94 -2.02 -1.69 -4.67
C ALA A 94 -0.67 -2.31 -5.05
N VAL A 95 0.02 -2.94 -4.10
CA VAL A 95 1.33 -3.54 -4.32
C VAL A 95 1.18 -4.81 -5.14
N LEU A 96 2.02 -4.98 -6.16
CA LEU A 96 2.00 -6.15 -7.03
C LEU A 96 2.61 -7.39 -6.33
N PRO A 97 2.27 -8.61 -6.78
CA PRO A 97 2.75 -9.84 -6.14
C PRO A 97 4.26 -10.04 -6.17
N ASP A 98 4.99 -9.24 -6.94
CA ASP A 98 6.46 -9.22 -6.97
C ASP A 98 7.08 -8.49 -5.76
N GLY A 99 6.26 -7.75 -4.97
CA GLY A 99 6.69 -6.94 -3.85
C GLY A 99 7.61 -5.76 -4.20
N ARG A 100 7.94 -5.57 -5.47
CA ARG A 100 8.92 -4.57 -5.95
C ARG A 100 8.29 -3.46 -6.78
N SER A 101 7.09 -3.68 -7.28
CA SER A 101 6.30 -2.71 -8.03
C SER A 101 4.90 -2.57 -7.45
N ALA A 102 4.24 -1.45 -7.71
CA ALA A 102 2.89 -1.18 -7.26
C ALA A 102 2.09 -0.47 -8.36
N LEU A 103 0.78 -0.61 -8.29
CA LEU A 103 -0.16 0.23 -8.99
C LEU A 103 -0.54 1.41 -8.11
N VAL A 104 -0.51 2.60 -8.67
CA VAL A 104 -0.79 3.86 -7.99
C VAL A 104 -1.94 4.55 -8.70
N ALA A 105 -2.93 4.93 -7.92
CA ALA A 105 -4.08 5.69 -8.39
C ALA A 105 -3.85 7.19 -8.20
N GLU A 106 -3.87 7.97 -9.25
CA GLU A 106 -3.90 9.42 -9.16
C GLU A 106 -5.34 9.89 -9.02
N ARG A 107 -5.64 10.51 -7.90
CA ARG A 107 -7.00 10.80 -7.46
C ARG A 107 -7.79 11.66 -8.43
N ALA A 108 -7.20 12.74 -8.93
CA ALA A 108 -7.92 13.74 -9.73
C ALA A 108 -7.87 13.47 -11.22
N THR A 109 -6.80 12.86 -11.71
CA THR A 109 -6.63 12.53 -13.14
C THR A 109 -7.27 11.22 -13.54
N GLY A 110 -7.53 10.33 -12.56
CA GLY A 110 -8.03 8.99 -12.80
C GLY A 110 -7.00 8.06 -13.44
N ARG A 111 -5.74 8.44 -13.49
CA ARG A 111 -4.67 7.59 -14.02
C ARG A 111 -4.32 6.50 -13.02
N VAL A 112 -4.15 5.29 -13.53
CA VAL A 112 -3.53 4.16 -12.80
C VAL A 112 -2.16 3.94 -13.41
N LEU A 113 -1.13 4.12 -12.60
CA LEU A 113 0.27 4.01 -13.01
C LEU A 113 0.91 2.79 -12.33
N ARG A 114 1.73 2.05 -13.07
CA ARG A 114 2.67 1.11 -12.46
C ARG A 114 3.95 1.85 -12.13
N VAL A 115 4.39 1.74 -10.89
CA VAL A 115 5.62 2.34 -10.38
C VAL A 115 6.58 1.26 -9.88
N GLN A 116 7.85 1.48 -10.12
CA GLN A 116 8.94 0.61 -9.68
C GLN A 116 10.19 1.48 -9.50
N ARG A 117 10.98 1.21 -8.49
CA ARG A 117 12.22 1.95 -8.25
C ARG A 117 13.15 1.89 -9.46
N GLY A 118 13.71 3.03 -9.81
CA GLY A 118 14.66 3.15 -10.94
C GLY A 118 14.01 3.05 -12.32
N SER A 119 12.67 3.15 -12.40
CA SER A 119 11.92 3.13 -13.67
C SER A 119 10.94 4.29 -13.69
N GLU A 120 10.70 4.86 -14.87
CA GLU A 120 9.64 5.83 -15.05
C GLU A 120 8.27 5.21 -14.80
N PRO A 121 7.30 5.96 -14.23
CA PRO A 121 5.93 5.50 -14.06
C PRO A 121 5.28 5.14 -15.40
N VAL A 122 4.68 3.95 -15.49
CA VAL A 122 4.04 3.45 -16.72
C VAL A 122 2.53 3.55 -16.57
N LEU A 123 1.86 4.25 -17.51
CA LEU A 123 0.41 4.34 -17.55
C LEU A 123 -0.22 2.97 -17.89
N ILE A 124 -1.06 2.46 -17.00
CA ILE A 124 -1.80 1.20 -17.18
C ILE A 124 -3.22 1.47 -17.71
N SER A 125 -3.89 2.47 -17.13
CA SER A 125 -5.27 2.83 -17.52
C SER A 125 -5.59 4.25 -17.10
N THR A 126 -6.59 4.84 -17.73
CA THR A 126 -7.22 6.09 -17.29
C THR A 126 -8.72 5.86 -17.12
N VAL A 127 -9.23 6.13 -15.93
CA VAL A 127 -10.66 6.03 -15.61
C VAL A 127 -11.23 7.46 -15.55
N PRO A 128 -12.28 7.77 -16.30
CA PRO A 128 -12.94 9.08 -16.20
C PRO A 128 -13.49 9.30 -14.77
N VAL A 129 -13.05 10.38 -14.11
CA VAL A 129 -13.44 10.69 -12.73
C VAL A 129 -13.87 12.14 -12.55
N ASP A 130 -14.61 12.39 -11.47
CA ASP A 130 -14.91 13.72 -10.94
C ASP A 130 -14.36 13.80 -9.51
N ALA A 131 -13.32 14.60 -9.31
CA ALA A 131 -12.64 14.72 -8.02
C ALA A 131 -13.37 15.66 -7.03
N ALA A 132 -14.50 16.27 -7.44
CA ALA A 132 -15.24 17.18 -6.60
C ALA A 132 -15.83 16.48 -5.36
N GLY A 133 -16.03 17.26 -4.29
CA GLY A 133 -16.65 16.76 -3.07
C GLY A 133 -15.89 15.62 -2.38
N GLY A 134 -14.57 15.56 -2.52
CA GLY A 134 -13.74 14.50 -1.95
C GLY A 134 -13.68 13.22 -2.79
N GLY A 135 -14.27 13.24 -3.99
CA GLY A 135 -14.27 12.12 -4.93
C GLY A 135 -12.98 11.93 -5.74
N GLY A 136 -13.12 11.33 -6.92
CA GLY A 136 -12.03 10.95 -7.80
C GLY A 136 -11.76 9.44 -7.77
N LEU A 137 -10.54 9.05 -8.10
CA LEU A 137 -10.04 7.67 -7.97
C LEU A 137 -9.44 7.49 -6.57
N THR A 138 -10.20 6.93 -5.63
CA THR A 138 -9.85 6.91 -4.20
C THR A 138 -9.64 5.51 -3.62
N GLY A 139 -9.97 4.45 -4.36
CA GLY A 139 -9.71 3.07 -3.95
C GLY A 139 -9.13 2.26 -5.09
N LEU A 140 -8.19 1.37 -4.80
CA LEU A 140 -7.55 0.49 -5.76
C LEU A 140 -7.13 -0.80 -5.08
N VAL A 141 -7.53 -1.94 -5.64
CA VAL A 141 -7.09 -3.27 -5.20
C VAL A 141 -6.87 -4.19 -6.37
N LEU A 142 -6.00 -5.16 -6.20
CA LEU A 142 -5.86 -6.26 -7.15
C LEU A 142 -7.02 -7.25 -7.00
N SER A 143 -7.34 -7.96 -8.08
CA SER A 143 -8.25 -9.11 -8.00
C SER A 143 -7.72 -10.15 -7.00
N PRO A 144 -8.60 -10.85 -6.26
CA PRO A 144 -8.19 -12.01 -5.47
C PRO A 144 -7.44 -13.07 -6.29
N SER A 145 -7.73 -13.16 -7.60
CA SER A 145 -7.09 -14.05 -8.58
C SER A 145 -6.11 -13.32 -9.49
N PHE A 146 -5.53 -12.20 -9.06
CA PHE A 146 -4.74 -11.32 -9.92
C PHE A 146 -3.61 -12.03 -10.70
N ARG A 147 -3.00 -13.07 -10.14
CA ARG A 147 -1.95 -13.83 -10.84
C ARG A 147 -2.47 -14.52 -12.10
N GLU A 148 -3.77 -14.83 -12.15
CA GLU A 148 -4.44 -15.51 -13.24
C GLU A 148 -5.14 -14.55 -14.20
N ASP A 149 -5.89 -13.58 -13.64
CA ASP A 149 -6.80 -12.72 -14.39
C ASP A 149 -6.26 -11.32 -14.68
N GLN A 150 -5.22 -10.87 -13.97
CA GLN A 150 -4.62 -9.53 -14.07
C GLN A 150 -5.62 -8.38 -13.89
N LEU A 151 -6.76 -8.66 -13.23
CA LEU A 151 -7.81 -7.67 -13.02
C LEU A 151 -7.49 -6.75 -11.84
N ILE A 152 -7.93 -5.51 -11.97
CA ILE A 152 -7.81 -4.47 -10.94
C ILE A 152 -9.21 -3.93 -10.67
N TYR A 153 -9.54 -3.67 -9.41
CA TYR A 153 -10.78 -3.00 -9.01
C TYR A 153 -10.47 -1.62 -8.50
N ALA A 154 -11.28 -0.65 -8.92
CA ALA A 154 -11.11 0.74 -8.54
C ALA A 154 -12.43 1.36 -8.04
N TYR A 155 -12.38 2.13 -6.95
CA TYR A 155 -13.48 2.96 -6.50
C TYR A 155 -13.33 4.35 -7.10
N VAL A 156 -14.35 4.81 -7.80
CA VAL A 156 -14.32 6.07 -8.53
C VAL A 156 -15.60 6.86 -8.32
N THR A 157 -15.46 8.18 -8.30
CA THR A 157 -16.56 9.13 -8.39
C THR A 157 -16.70 9.58 -9.83
N THR A 158 -17.91 9.49 -10.38
CA THR A 158 -18.28 10.01 -11.70
C THR A 158 -19.16 11.25 -11.54
N ARG A 159 -19.64 11.81 -12.64
CA ARG A 159 -20.58 12.94 -12.59
C ARG A 159 -21.96 12.54 -12.04
N THR A 160 -22.32 11.27 -12.10
CA THR A 160 -23.67 10.78 -11.77
C THR A 160 -23.72 10.00 -10.48
N ASP A 161 -22.70 9.22 -10.16
CA ASP A 161 -22.66 8.32 -9.01
C ASP A 161 -21.22 8.06 -8.56
N ASN A 162 -21.07 7.41 -7.40
CA ASN A 162 -19.88 6.70 -7.03
C ASN A 162 -20.03 5.25 -7.46
N ARG A 163 -18.95 4.57 -7.84
CA ARG A 163 -19.00 3.21 -8.34
C ARG A 163 -17.71 2.43 -8.16
N VAL A 164 -17.80 1.11 -8.27
CA VAL A 164 -16.65 0.22 -8.44
C VAL A 164 -16.56 -0.17 -9.90
N VAL A 165 -15.38 -0.03 -10.48
CA VAL A 165 -15.07 -0.49 -11.84
C VAL A 165 -14.00 -1.56 -11.82
N ARG A 166 -14.02 -2.43 -12.81
CA ARG A 166 -12.98 -3.40 -13.11
C ARG A 166 -12.15 -2.90 -14.29
N ILE A 167 -10.84 -2.98 -14.15
CA ILE A 167 -9.85 -2.65 -15.17
C ILE A 167 -9.16 -3.94 -15.58
N ALA A 168 -9.21 -4.27 -16.88
CA ALA A 168 -8.50 -5.38 -17.48
C ALA A 168 -7.40 -4.86 -18.42
N PRO A 169 -6.30 -5.59 -18.65
CA PRO A 169 -5.26 -5.18 -19.58
C PRO A 169 -5.82 -4.91 -20.98
N GLY A 170 -5.53 -3.72 -21.52
CA GLY A 170 -5.95 -3.36 -22.88
C GLY A 170 -7.44 -3.09 -23.08
N GLU A 171 -8.26 -3.16 -22.04
CA GLU A 171 -9.70 -2.91 -22.13
C GLU A 171 -10.11 -1.61 -21.43
N PRO A 172 -11.20 -0.96 -21.89
CA PRO A 172 -11.81 0.13 -21.13
C PRO A 172 -12.33 -0.35 -19.78
N PRO A 173 -12.28 0.49 -18.72
CA PRO A 173 -12.85 0.16 -17.42
C PRO A 173 -14.33 -0.20 -17.52
N LYS A 174 -14.73 -1.32 -16.90
CA LYS A 174 -16.12 -1.82 -16.89
C LYS A 174 -16.74 -1.69 -15.50
N PRO A 175 -18.00 -1.24 -15.38
CA PRO A 175 -18.67 -1.12 -14.08
C PRO A 175 -18.91 -2.51 -13.47
N VAL A 176 -18.71 -2.60 -12.15
CA VAL A 176 -18.99 -3.79 -11.31
C VAL A 176 -20.13 -3.47 -10.35
N LEU A 177 -20.07 -2.33 -9.68
CA LEU A 177 -21.13 -1.84 -8.80
C LEU A 177 -21.38 -0.36 -9.13
N THR A 178 -22.59 -0.01 -9.46
CA THR A 178 -23.04 1.37 -9.78
C THR A 178 -24.13 1.84 -8.82
N GLY A 179 -24.48 3.12 -8.90
CA GLY A 179 -25.59 3.68 -8.13
C GLY A 179 -25.28 3.92 -6.66
N ILE A 180 -24.01 3.93 -6.25
CA ILE A 180 -23.64 4.47 -4.93
C ILE A 180 -23.89 5.98 -4.99
N PRO A 181 -24.70 6.54 -4.06
CA PRO A 181 -25.06 7.95 -4.10
C PRO A 181 -23.86 8.88 -4.14
N ARG A 182 -23.95 9.92 -4.96
CA ARG A 182 -23.00 11.03 -5.04
C ARG A 182 -23.63 12.30 -4.47
N GLY A 183 -22.85 13.12 -3.80
CA GLY A 183 -23.28 14.40 -3.22
C GLY A 183 -22.25 15.53 -3.40
N LEU A 184 -22.48 16.62 -2.71
CA LEU A 184 -21.57 17.77 -2.73
C LEU A 184 -20.30 17.54 -1.91
N ARG A 185 -20.29 16.52 -1.04
CA ARG A 185 -19.16 16.15 -0.17
C ARG A 185 -19.17 14.66 0.12
N ASN A 186 -18.06 14.17 0.70
CA ASN A 186 -17.93 12.80 1.19
C ASN A 186 -18.20 11.75 0.08
N ASN A 187 -17.70 12.00 -1.14
CA ASN A 187 -17.83 11.07 -2.26
C ASN A 187 -16.71 10.03 -2.28
N GLY A 188 -15.65 10.24 -1.53
CA GLY A 188 -14.54 9.30 -1.43
C GLY A 188 -14.97 7.95 -0.86
N GLY A 189 -14.16 6.96 -1.11
CA GLY A 189 -14.32 5.62 -0.58
C GLY A 189 -13.01 4.87 -0.64
N ALA A 190 -12.99 3.66 -0.11
CA ALA A 190 -11.82 2.79 -0.13
C ALA A 190 -12.22 1.38 -0.55
N LEU A 191 -11.23 0.63 -1.05
CA LEU A 191 -11.37 -0.79 -1.37
C LEU A 191 -10.42 -1.63 -0.51
N GLY A 192 -10.86 -2.84 -0.21
CA GLY A 192 -10.07 -3.90 0.40
C GLY A 192 -10.45 -5.25 -0.21
N VAL A 193 -9.61 -6.26 -0.04
CA VAL A 193 -9.91 -7.65 -0.37
C VAL A 193 -9.93 -8.43 0.93
N ASP A 194 -11.08 -9.01 1.25
CA ASP A 194 -11.25 -9.83 2.44
C ASP A 194 -10.52 -11.19 2.28
N VAL A 195 -10.26 -11.84 3.37
CA VAL A 195 -9.55 -13.14 3.40
C VAL A 195 -10.25 -14.25 2.61
N ASP A 196 -11.57 -14.13 2.39
CA ASP A 196 -12.35 -15.05 1.57
C ASP A 196 -12.40 -14.68 0.07
N GLY A 197 -11.68 -13.61 -0.33
CA GLY A 197 -11.66 -13.08 -1.70
C GLY A 197 -12.82 -12.16 -2.04
N SER A 198 -13.70 -11.83 -1.09
CA SER A 198 -14.73 -10.81 -1.29
C SER A 198 -14.11 -9.41 -1.37
N LEU A 199 -14.70 -8.53 -2.16
CA LEU A 199 -14.34 -7.12 -2.17
C LEU A 199 -15.07 -6.38 -1.04
N LEU A 200 -14.32 -5.66 -0.22
CA LEU A 200 -14.85 -4.70 0.74
C LEU A 200 -14.83 -3.31 0.11
N VAL A 201 -15.96 -2.61 0.19
CA VAL A 201 -16.13 -1.28 -0.41
C VAL A 201 -16.65 -0.33 0.66
N ALA A 202 -15.79 0.52 1.20
CA ALA A 202 -16.21 1.60 2.09
C ALA A 202 -16.69 2.79 1.26
N THR A 203 -17.89 3.26 1.52
CA THR A 203 -18.55 4.35 0.78
C THR A 203 -18.79 5.55 1.67
N GLY A 204 -18.53 6.75 1.16
CA GLY A 204 -18.90 7.98 1.85
C GLY A 204 -20.41 8.19 1.92
N ASP A 205 -20.86 9.02 2.86
CA ASP A 205 -22.30 9.29 3.08
C ASP A 205 -22.88 10.25 2.02
N ALA A 206 -22.06 10.78 1.11
CA ALA A 206 -22.44 11.77 0.12
C ALA A 206 -23.12 13.02 0.71
N GLY A 207 -22.90 13.28 2.01
CA GLY A 207 -23.55 14.34 2.78
C GLY A 207 -24.95 13.98 3.30
N GLY A 208 -25.37 12.73 3.16
CA GLY A 208 -26.66 12.21 3.63
C GLY A 208 -26.60 11.49 4.97
N ASP A 209 -27.65 10.71 5.25
CA ASP A 209 -27.72 9.85 6.43
C ASP A 209 -27.06 8.48 6.15
N PRO A 210 -25.92 8.16 6.83
CA PRO A 210 -25.21 6.90 6.63
C PRO A 210 -25.95 5.67 7.14
N THR A 211 -27.01 5.85 7.92
CA THR A 211 -27.82 4.76 8.49
C THR A 211 -29.02 4.38 7.62
N LEU A 212 -29.35 5.21 6.61
CA LEU A 212 -30.55 5.03 5.79
C LEU A 212 -30.58 3.64 5.14
N PRO A 213 -31.58 2.80 5.43
CA PRO A 213 -31.76 1.50 4.78
C PRO A 213 -31.97 1.65 3.28
N GLY A 214 -31.43 0.72 2.50
CA GLY A 214 -31.54 0.74 1.03
C GLY A 214 -30.58 1.69 0.31
N SER A 215 -29.93 2.62 1.02
CA SER A 215 -28.85 3.45 0.47
C SER A 215 -27.52 2.71 0.54
N LEU A 216 -26.70 2.81 -0.53
CA LEU A 216 -25.32 2.33 -0.55
C LEU A 216 -24.32 3.40 -0.07
N ALA A 217 -24.77 4.61 0.29
CA ALA A 217 -23.92 5.65 0.87
C ALA A 217 -23.72 5.43 2.37
N GLY A 218 -22.53 5.73 2.86
CA GLY A 218 -22.18 5.59 4.28
C GLY A 218 -22.13 4.15 4.78
N LYS A 219 -21.69 3.24 3.94
CA LYS A 219 -21.68 1.79 4.20
C LYS A 219 -20.29 1.18 4.01
N LEU A 220 -20.04 0.11 4.71
CA LEU A 220 -19.10 -0.89 4.26
C LEU A 220 -19.89 -1.99 3.55
N LEU A 221 -19.63 -2.16 2.26
CA LEU A 221 -20.23 -3.21 1.45
C LEU A 221 -19.28 -4.38 1.36
N ARG A 222 -19.83 -5.61 1.33
CA ARG A 222 -19.11 -6.83 0.96
C ARG A 222 -19.77 -7.41 -0.27
N ILE A 223 -19.01 -7.51 -1.35
CA ILE A 223 -19.48 -7.96 -2.66
C ILE A 223 -18.53 -9.01 -3.25
N ASP A 224 -19.04 -9.81 -4.17
CA ASP A 224 -18.18 -10.64 -5.00
C ASP A 224 -17.53 -9.81 -6.13
N THR A 225 -16.67 -10.43 -6.92
CA THR A 225 -15.96 -9.80 -8.05
C THR A 225 -16.88 -9.37 -9.19
N LEU A 226 -18.16 -9.74 -9.15
CA LEU A 226 -19.20 -9.36 -10.11
C LEU A 226 -20.18 -8.32 -9.54
N GLY A 227 -19.95 -7.83 -8.31
CA GLY A 227 -20.79 -6.83 -7.67
C GLY A 227 -22.06 -7.37 -6.99
N ARG A 228 -22.21 -8.69 -6.87
CA ARG A 228 -23.32 -9.32 -6.15
C ARG A 228 -23.02 -9.33 -4.64
N PRO A 229 -24.06 -9.50 -3.78
CA PRO A 229 -23.83 -9.65 -2.34
C PRO A 229 -22.77 -10.71 -2.02
N GLY A 230 -21.81 -10.35 -1.16
CA GLY A 230 -20.78 -11.26 -0.68
C GLY A 230 -21.31 -12.25 0.36
N LYS A 231 -20.59 -13.36 0.54
CA LYS A 231 -20.91 -14.34 1.57
C LYS A 231 -20.72 -13.74 2.96
N GLY A 232 -21.58 -14.12 3.92
CA GLY A 232 -21.47 -13.68 5.31
C GLY A 232 -21.99 -12.27 5.59
N ASN A 233 -22.68 -11.63 4.64
CA ASN A 233 -23.45 -10.43 4.94
C ASN A 233 -24.62 -10.75 5.91
N PRO A 234 -24.99 -9.83 6.81
CA PRO A 234 -26.12 -10.03 7.73
C PRO A 234 -27.42 -10.39 7.01
N ASP A 235 -27.67 -9.73 5.88
CA ASP A 235 -28.73 -10.10 4.93
C ASP A 235 -28.04 -10.63 3.64
N PRO A 236 -28.23 -11.92 3.32
CA PRO A 236 -27.63 -12.52 2.12
C PRO A 236 -28.06 -11.89 0.79
N ALA A 237 -29.19 -11.17 0.77
CA ALA A 237 -29.66 -10.44 -0.41
C ALA A 237 -29.09 -9.02 -0.50
N SER A 238 -28.50 -8.52 0.57
CA SER A 238 -27.93 -7.18 0.68
C SER A 238 -26.41 -7.19 0.47
N ARG A 239 -25.89 -6.14 -0.15
CA ARG A 239 -24.43 -5.89 -0.23
C ARG A 239 -23.86 -5.29 1.05
N VAL A 240 -24.71 -4.84 1.98
CA VAL A 240 -24.30 -4.10 3.17
C VAL A 240 -23.77 -5.07 4.22
N LEU A 241 -22.51 -4.91 4.60
CA LEU A 241 -21.91 -5.57 5.75
C LEU A 241 -22.10 -4.72 7.02
N SER A 242 -21.76 -3.42 6.94
CA SER A 242 -21.89 -2.49 8.06
C SER A 242 -22.39 -1.12 7.60
N SER A 243 -22.95 -0.32 8.52
CA SER A 243 -23.47 1.01 8.23
C SER A 243 -23.01 2.04 9.27
N GLY A 244 -22.90 3.32 8.86
CA GLY A 244 -22.53 4.42 9.75
C GLY A 244 -21.27 5.18 9.34
N LEU A 245 -20.63 4.87 8.20
CA LEU A 245 -19.46 5.59 7.69
C LEU A 245 -19.84 6.98 7.18
N ARG A 246 -18.92 7.94 7.29
CA ARG A 246 -19.11 9.32 6.81
C ARG A 246 -18.23 9.64 5.61
N ALA A 247 -16.92 9.68 5.79
CA ALA A 247 -15.93 9.94 4.75
C ALA A 247 -14.74 8.99 4.89
N PRO A 248 -14.97 7.68 4.63
CA PRO A 248 -13.93 6.67 4.77
C PRO A 248 -12.79 6.91 3.79
N ALA A 249 -11.58 6.58 4.23
CA ALA A 249 -10.38 6.83 3.46
C ALA A 249 -9.43 5.62 3.34
N GLY A 250 -9.59 4.59 4.17
CA GLY A 250 -8.79 3.37 4.15
C GLY A 250 -9.53 2.19 4.73
N ILE A 251 -9.25 1.00 4.21
CA ILE A 251 -9.61 -0.30 4.77
C ILE A 251 -8.31 -1.04 5.03
N CYS A 252 -8.12 -1.51 6.25
CA CYS A 252 -6.95 -2.27 6.69
C CYS A 252 -7.41 -3.62 7.21
N ILE A 253 -6.83 -4.69 6.71
CA ILE A 253 -7.18 -6.06 7.08
C ILE A 253 -5.90 -6.73 7.57
N ASP A 254 -5.95 -7.24 8.80
CA ASP A 254 -4.89 -8.12 9.31
C ASP A 254 -5.08 -9.51 8.70
N PRO A 255 -4.14 -10.00 7.90
CA PRO A 255 -4.31 -11.26 7.18
C PRO A 255 -4.29 -12.49 8.09
N VAL A 256 -3.85 -12.35 9.34
CA VAL A 256 -3.74 -13.46 10.31
C VAL A 256 -4.93 -13.47 11.26
N THR A 257 -5.25 -12.34 11.90
CA THR A 257 -6.37 -12.24 12.84
C THR A 257 -7.70 -12.01 12.15
N THR A 258 -7.68 -11.63 10.86
CA THR A 258 -8.83 -11.22 10.05
C THR A 258 -9.56 -9.97 10.58
N MET A 259 -9.00 -9.31 11.59
CA MET A 259 -9.52 -8.03 12.05
C MET A 259 -9.46 -6.99 10.93
N THR A 260 -10.60 -6.36 10.69
CA THR A 260 -10.75 -5.35 9.65
C THR A 260 -11.03 -4.00 10.27
N TRP A 261 -10.31 -2.99 9.83
CA TRP A 261 -10.41 -1.63 10.31
C TRP A 261 -10.78 -0.69 9.15
N VAL A 262 -11.51 0.37 9.47
CA VAL A 262 -11.81 1.45 8.52
C VAL A 262 -11.47 2.79 9.14
N THR A 263 -10.64 3.58 8.47
CA THR A 263 -10.41 4.99 8.82
C THR A 263 -11.56 5.82 8.29
N ASP A 264 -12.12 6.69 9.12
CA ASP A 264 -13.26 7.53 8.74
C ASP A 264 -13.11 8.95 9.28
N ARG A 265 -13.51 9.94 8.51
CA ARG A 265 -13.49 11.35 8.89
C ARG A 265 -14.92 11.84 9.11
N THR A 266 -15.22 12.23 10.35
CA THR A 266 -16.51 12.82 10.67
C THR A 266 -16.45 14.35 10.67
N GLY A 267 -17.59 15.01 10.91
CA GLY A 267 -17.63 16.47 11.03
C GLY A 267 -16.86 17.01 12.24
N THR A 268 -16.71 16.21 13.30
CA THR A 268 -16.18 16.63 14.61
C THR A 268 -14.84 15.99 14.97
N GLN A 269 -14.53 14.82 14.45
CA GLN A 269 -13.33 14.04 14.78
C GLN A 269 -12.99 13.08 13.66
N ASP A 270 -11.75 12.65 13.60
CA ASP A 270 -11.35 11.49 12.79
C ASP A 270 -11.42 10.23 13.67
N VAL A 271 -11.71 9.08 13.06
CA VAL A 271 -11.95 7.85 13.81
C VAL A 271 -11.37 6.62 13.08
N LEU A 272 -11.11 5.57 13.87
CA LEU A 272 -10.84 4.23 13.37
C LEU A 272 -11.95 3.31 13.89
N HIS A 273 -12.67 2.68 12.98
CA HIS A 273 -13.69 1.69 13.32
C HIS A 273 -13.13 0.28 13.23
N LEU A 274 -13.42 -0.55 14.21
CA LEU A 274 -13.38 -2.00 14.05
C LEU A 274 -14.65 -2.43 13.30
N VAL A 275 -14.49 -3.16 12.23
CA VAL A 275 -15.61 -3.64 11.42
C VAL A 275 -16.29 -4.82 12.08
N ILE A 276 -17.58 -4.69 12.33
CA ILE A 276 -18.48 -5.80 12.68
C ILE A 276 -19.71 -5.74 11.77
N PRO A 277 -20.38 -6.88 11.49
CA PRO A 277 -21.63 -6.88 10.76
C PRO A 277 -22.73 -6.05 11.44
N GLY A 278 -23.49 -5.27 10.66
CA GLY A 278 -24.57 -4.42 11.17
C GLY A 278 -24.16 -2.96 11.39
N PRO A 279 -24.86 -2.19 12.25
CA PRO A 279 -24.45 -0.83 12.58
C PRO A 279 -23.06 -0.81 13.21
N LEU A 280 -22.19 0.10 12.76
CA LEU A 280 -20.87 0.24 13.36
C LEU A 280 -20.98 0.63 14.84
N PRO A 281 -20.19 0.00 15.73
CA PRO A 281 -20.12 0.36 17.14
C PRO A 281 -19.44 1.72 17.34
N ALA A 282 -19.27 2.12 18.60
CA ALA A 282 -18.38 3.22 18.96
C ALA A 282 -16.99 3.00 18.33
N PRO A 283 -16.31 4.06 17.85
CA PRO A 283 -14.99 3.92 17.27
C PRO A 283 -13.99 3.25 18.23
N ALA A 284 -13.14 2.41 17.69
CA ALA A 284 -12.06 1.78 18.45
C ALA A 284 -10.95 2.80 18.82
N TRP A 285 -10.78 3.85 17.99
CA TRP A 285 -9.88 4.97 18.25
C TRP A 285 -10.47 6.28 17.72
N THR A 286 -10.17 7.40 18.38
CA THR A 286 -10.61 8.74 17.98
C THR A 286 -9.49 9.75 18.01
N TRP A 287 -9.49 10.66 17.02
CA TRP A 287 -8.61 11.83 16.96
C TRP A 287 -9.45 13.10 16.97
N PRO A 288 -9.61 13.76 18.16
CA PRO A 288 -10.38 15.02 18.26
C PRO A 288 -9.74 16.16 17.46
N ASP A 289 -8.40 16.14 17.30
CA ASP A 289 -7.60 17.11 16.57
C ASP A 289 -7.72 16.99 15.04
N ARG A 290 -8.40 15.96 14.53
CA ARG A 290 -8.68 15.74 13.11
C ARG A 290 -7.44 15.80 12.22
N PRO A 291 -6.46 14.93 12.42
CA PRO A 291 -5.20 14.93 11.67
C PRO A 291 -5.37 14.52 10.20
N GLY A 292 -6.59 14.27 9.74
CA GLY A 292 -6.87 13.85 8.37
C GLY A 292 -6.47 12.41 8.13
N VAL A 293 -7.06 11.46 8.88
CA VAL A 293 -6.84 10.02 8.66
C VAL A 293 -7.11 9.65 7.21
N ALA A 294 -6.26 8.81 6.64
CA ALA A 294 -6.28 8.44 5.24
C ALA A 294 -6.12 6.91 5.08
N GLY A 295 -5.35 6.46 4.09
CA GLY A 295 -5.08 5.04 3.91
C GLY A 295 -4.44 4.40 5.14
N CYS A 296 -4.62 3.11 5.30
CA CYS A 296 -4.05 2.37 6.42
C CYS A 296 -3.63 0.95 6.00
N MET A 297 -2.80 0.33 6.82
CA MET A 297 -2.44 -1.08 6.72
C MET A 297 -2.55 -1.74 8.08
N ALA A 298 -2.78 -3.05 8.12
CA ALA A 298 -2.77 -3.84 9.33
C ALA A 298 -1.96 -5.12 9.15
N GLN A 299 -1.31 -5.52 10.23
CA GLN A 299 -0.62 -6.81 10.38
C GLN A 299 -0.71 -7.22 11.85
N PRO A 300 -0.33 -8.45 12.22
CA PRO A 300 -0.38 -8.89 13.61
C PRO A 300 0.29 -7.91 14.56
N GLY A 301 -0.47 -7.44 15.56
CA GLY A 301 -0.02 -6.49 16.57
C GLY A 301 0.20 -5.05 16.11
N MET A 302 -0.18 -4.67 14.89
CA MET A 302 0.01 -3.31 14.40
C MET A 302 -1.06 -2.87 13.39
N VAL A 303 -1.56 -1.65 13.58
CA VAL A 303 -2.32 -0.89 12.57
C VAL A 303 -1.61 0.44 12.33
N ALA A 304 -1.18 0.69 11.10
CA ALA A 304 -0.53 1.93 10.71
C ALA A 304 -1.45 2.77 9.83
N ILE A 305 -1.64 4.03 10.18
CA ILE A 305 -2.58 4.96 9.58
C ILE A 305 -1.82 6.17 9.01
N ALA A 306 -1.99 6.44 7.73
CA ALA A 306 -1.49 7.64 7.08
C ALA A 306 -2.29 8.86 7.55
N LEU A 307 -1.60 9.94 7.93
CA LEU A 307 -2.20 11.20 8.34
C LEU A 307 -1.90 12.29 7.30
N SER A 308 -2.92 12.72 6.56
CA SER A 308 -2.74 13.71 5.51
C SER A 308 -2.62 15.14 6.06
N GLY A 309 -3.37 15.50 7.09
CA GLY A 309 -3.26 16.78 7.78
C GLY A 309 -2.13 16.80 8.83
N GLY A 310 -1.93 15.68 9.52
CA GLY A 310 -0.88 15.52 10.52
C GLY A 310 0.50 15.24 9.95
N ALA A 311 0.65 15.08 8.64
CA ALA A 311 1.89 14.82 7.91
C ALA A 311 2.79 13.76 8.60
N ALA A 312 2.20 12.63 8.96
CA ALA A 312 2.84 11.58 9.74
C ALA A 312 2.21 10.20 9.47
N LEU A 313 2.90 9.16 9.91
CA LEU A 313 2.35 7.82 10.07
C LEU A 313 1.99 7.62 11.55
N PHE A 314 0.75 7.24 11.83
CA PHE A 314 0.27 6.95 13.18
C PHE A 314 0.15 5.45 13.38
N VAL A 315 0.71 4.92 14.46
CA VAL A 315 0.76 3.48 14.72
C VAL A 315 0.04 3.16 16.02
N LEU A 316 -0.82 2.16 15.94
CA LEU A 316 -1.56 1.59 17.07
C LEU A 316 -1.24 0.10 17.18
N HIS A 317 -1.27 -0.42 18.40
CA HIS A 317 -0.98 -1.81 18.71
C HIS A 317 -2.24 -2.51 19.25
N PRO A 318 -3.02 -3.18 18.38
CA PRO A 318 -4.18 -3.95 18.82
C PRO A 318 -3.72 -5.23 19.53
N GLY A 319 -4.31 -5.53 20.67
CA GLY A 319 -4.25 -6.85 21.30
C GLY A 319 -5.27 -7.82 20.69
N ASP A 320 -5.30 -9.04 21.21
CA ASP A 320 -6.14 -10.15 20.70
C ASP A 320 -7.64 -9.84 20.68
N ASN A 321 -8.11 -8.96 21.56
CA ASN A 321 -9.50 -8.51 21.65
C ASN A 321 -9.77 -7.20 20.88
N ALA A 322 -8.86 -6.80 20.00
CA ALA A 322 -8.90 -5.53 19.28
C ALA A 322 -8.81 -4.25 20.15
N ALA A 323 -8.63 -4.38 21.46
CA ALA A 323 -8.30 -3.23 22.30
C ALA A 323 -6.85 -2.80 22.06
N PHE A 324 -6.62 -1.49 21.96
CA PHE A 324 -5.27 -1.00 21.76
C PHE A 324 -4.48 -1.01 23.06
N THR A 325 -3.23 -1.45 22.99
CA THR A 325 -2.29 -1.58 24.09
C THR A 325 -1.06 -0.68 23.85
N GLY A 326 -0.42 -0.25 24.90
CA GLY A 326 0.72 0.66 24.82
C GLY A 326 0.37 2.08 24.39
N ALA A 327 1.39 2.91 24.24
CA ALA A 327 1.24 4.28 23.75
C ALA A 327 1.23 4.28 22.20
N PRO A 328 0.37 5.10 21.55
CA PRO A 328 0.44 5.27 20.12
C PRO A 328 1.75 5.95 19.70
N GLU A 329 2.24 5.62 18.51
CA GLU A 329 3.45 6.19 17.96
C GLU A 329 3.13 7.13 16.79
N LYS A 330 3.87 8.23 16.67
CA LYS A 330 3.88 9.08 15.47
C LYS A 330 5.26 9.02 14.82
N LEU A 331 5.30 8.55 13.60
CA LEU A 331 6.52 8.34 12.82
C LEU A 331 6.49 9.17 11.54
N LEU A 332 7.65 9.37 10.92
CA LEU A 332 7.80 10.11 9.66
C LEU A 332 7.24 11.54 9.74
N ILE A 333 7.24 12.15 10.91
CA ILE A 333 6.66 13.48 11.14
C ILE A 333 7.33 14.49 10.19
N ASN A 334 6.54 15.07 9.28
CA ASN A 334 6.98 16.02 8.26
C ASN A 334 8.08 15.51 7.31
N THR A 335 8.46 14.21 7.36
CA THR A 335 9.52 13.67 6.51
C THR A 335 9.11 13.65 5.05
N TYR A 336 7.90 13.17 4.76
CA TYR A 336 7.36 13.09 3.40
C TYR A 336 6.14 14.00 3.19
N GLY A 337 5.76 14.76 4.21
CA GLY A 337 4.59 15.61 4.20
C GLY A 337 3.28 14.82 4.36
N ARG A 338 2.27 15.16 3.58
CA ARG A 338 0.88 14.69 3.68
C ARG A 338 0.73 13.26 3.16
N LEU A 339 0.73 12.27 4.06
CA LEU A 339 0.52 10.87 3.69
C LEU A 339 -0.96 10.58 3.40
N SER A 340 -1.25 9.87 2.31
CA SER A 340 -2.62 9.62 1.84
C SER A 340 -2.98 8.15 1.67
N ALA A 341 -2.02 7.31 1.33
CA ALA A 341 -2.22 5.89 1.10
C ALA A 341 -1.21 5.08 1.90
N ALA A 342 -1.61 3.89 2.32
CA ALA A 342 -0.73 2.93 2.96
C ALA A 342 -1.11 1.52 2.50
N ALA A 343 -0.14 0.69 2.15
CA ALA A 343 -0.34 -0.69 1.73
C ALA A 343 0.84 -1.57 2.19
N LEU A 344 0.53 -2.77 2.69
CA LEU A 344 1.53 -3.76 3.04
C LEU A 344 1.89 -4.58 1.80
N ALA A 345 3.17 -4.72 1.53
CA ALA A 345 3.67 -5.56 0.45
C ALA A 345 3.80 -7.04 0.89
N PRO A 346 3.80 -7.98 -0.06
CA PRO A 346 4.03 -9.41 0.25
C PRO A 346 5.36 -9.71 0.94
N ASP A 347 6.34 -8.85 0.80
CA ASP A 347 7.66 -8.94 1.45
C ASP A 347 7.70 -8.25 2.83
N GLY A 348 6.54 -7.80 3.32
CA GLY A 348 6.39 -7.15 4.62
C GLY A 348 6.78 -5.67 4.65
N LEU A 349 7.16 -5.05 3.52
CA LEU A 349 7.47 -3.63 3.48
C LEU A 349 6.20 -2.78 3.35
N LEU A 350 6.23 -1.59 3.93
CA LEU A 350 5.15 -0.62 3.89
C LEU A 350 5.35 0.34 2.72
N TRP A 351 4.31 0.48 1.90
CA TRP A 351 4.23 1.44 0.82
C TRP A 351 3.31 2.59 1.21
N LEU A 352 3.76 3.81 0.98
CA LEU A 352 3.06 5.04 1.33
C LEU A 352 2.94 5.94 0.11
N GLY A 353 1.82 6.66 0.00
CA GLY A 353 1.62 7.70 -1.02
C GLY A 353 1.42 9.06 -0.39
N THR A 354 1.71 10.14 -1.14
CA THR A 354 1.55 11.51 -0.67
C THR A 354 0.52 12.30 -1.48
N VAL A 355 0.04 13.42 -0.88
CA VAL A 355 -0.88 14.40 -1.49
C VAL A 355 -0.42 15.83 -1.19
N ASN A 356 0.87 16.09 -1.28
CA ASN A 356 1.47 17.37 -0.94
C ASN A 356 0.98 18.51 -1.86
N LYS A 357 0.76 18.22 -3.13
CA LYS A 357 0.16 19.16 -4.09
C LYS A 357 -1.27 19.59 -3.73
N THR A 358 -1.91 18.91 -2.77
CA THR A 358 -3.28 19.24 -2.33
C THR A 358 -3.26 20.00 -1.00
N GLY A 359 -2.77 21.22 -0.98
CA GLY A 359 -2.78 22.11 0.20
C GLY A 359 -1.69 21.81 1.22
N GLY A 360 -0.53 21.36 0.77
CA GLY A 360 0.74 21.33 1.49
C GLY A 360 1.74 22.30 0.84
N ASP A 361 2.98 22.24 1.28
CA ASP A 361 4.13 22.90 0.65
C ASP A 361 4.88 21.88 -0.21
N PRO A 362 4.45 21.63 -1.46
CA PRO A 362 5.03 20.58 -2.28
C PRO A 362 6.47 20.94 -2.67
N VAL A 363 7.35 19.93 -2.60
CA VAL A 363 8.68 20.00 -3.21
C VAL A 363 8.64 19.56 -4.66
N GLN A 364 9.71 19.81 -5.41
CA GLN A 364 9.74 19.54 -6.85
C GLN A 364 9.49 18.06 -7.22
N SER A 365 9.87 17.11 -6.33
CA SER A 365 9.69 15.68 -6.51
C SER A 365 8.28 15.17 -6.12
N ASP A 366 7.40 16.02 -5.56
CA ASP A 366 6.05 15.61 -5.15
C ASP A 366 5.09 15.43 -6.34
N ASP A 367 4.03 14.63 -6.22
CA ASP A 367 3.77 13.71 -5.13
C ASP A 367 4.56 12.43 -5.32
N ARG A 368 4.74 11.67 -4.22
CA ARG A 368 5.71 10.59 -4.14
C ARG A 368 5.07 9.27 -3.68
N VAL A 369 5.71 8.18 -4.07
CA VAL A 369 5.50 6.85 -3.47
C VAL A 369 6.76 6.44 -2.75
N ILE A 370 6.62 6.06 -1.49
CA ILE A 370 7.69 5.68 -0.58
C ILE A 370 7.54 4.21 -0.19
N ARG A 371 8.65 3.51 0.00
CA ARG A 371 8.70 2.13 0.47
C ARG A 371 9.69 2.00 1.61
N ILE A 372 9.19 1.63 2.79
CA ILE A 372 9.96 1.58 4.04
C ILE A 372 9.78 0.27 4.78
N GLN A 373 10.65 -0.02 5.73
CA GLN A 373 10.39 -1.03 6.75
C GLN A 373 9.21 -0.55 7.62
N PRO A 374 8.21 -1.41 7.88
CA PRO A 374 7.20 -1.06 8.88
C PRO A 374 7.88 -0.86 10.24
N PRO A 375 7.32 0.00 11.09
CA PRO A 375 7.80 0.14 12.46
C PRO A 375 7.84 -1.24 13.12
N ALA A 376 8.83 -1.48 13.99
CA ALA A 376 8.84 -2.70 14.77
C ALA A 376 7.56 -2.73 15.63
N GLY A 377 6.74 -3.76 15.46
CA GLY A 377 5.60 -3.98 16.36
C GLY A 377 6.13 -4.03 17.78
N GLY A 378 5.45 -3.37 18.73
CA GLY A 378 5.86 -3.29 20.14
C GLY A 378 5.94 -4.67 20.81
N GLY A 379 6.90 -5.46 20.41
CA GLY A 379 7.33 -6.67 21.12
C GLY A 379 8.19 -6.20 22.28
N GLU A 380 7.81 -6.62 23.48
CA GLU A 380 8.54 -6.42 24.73
C GLU A 380 10.04 -6.52 24.50
N SER A 381 10.76 -5.45 24.86
CA SER A 381 12.19 -5.55 25.13
C SER A 381 12.37 -6.64 26.18
N ARG A 382 12.78 -7.84 25.76
CA ARG A 382 13.26 -8.83 26.70
C ARG A 382 14.55 -8.28 27.32
N ALA A 383 14.40 -7.79 28.57
CA ALA A 383 15.52 -7.54 29.47
C ALA A 383 16.19 -8.86 29.85
#